data_abbdad63ec3344639d078f93e7a7b765
#
_entry.id   abbdad63ec3344639d078f93e7a7b765
#
_cell.length_a   1.000
_cell.length_b   1.000
_cell.length_c   1.000
_cell.angle_alpha   90.00
_cell.angle_beta   90.00
_cell.angle_gamma   90.00
#
_symmetry.space_group_name_H-M   'P 1'
#
loop_
_entity.id
_entity.type
_entity.pdbx_description
1 polymer ?
#
loop_
_entity_poly.entity_id
_entity_poly.type
_entity_poly.pdbx_seq_one_letter_code
_entity_poly.pdbx_strand_id
1 'polypeptide(L)'
;MEERTADEIARIFSAAGDSVTVIGTAQASDETDDDFKDKIKRNVEHLEIIKGYKKLDETTSIWTSEDFTAIDAAIVAGKKLY
;
A
#
# COMPACT_ATOMS: atom_id res chain seq x y z
N MET A 1 11.73 2.79 -24.47
CA MET A 1 11.04 2.38 -23.24
C MET A 1 10.49 3.62 -22.55
N GLU A 2 9.26 3.60 -22.16
CA GLU A 2 8.62 4.75 -21.57
C GLU A 2 8.88 4.79 -20.08
N GLU A 3 9.28 5.95 -19.58
CA GLU A 3 9.39 6.16 -18.16
C GLU A 3 7.99 6.29 -17.55
N ARG A 4 7.85 5.85 -16.30
CA ARG A 4 6.62 6.14 -15.57
C ARG A 4 6.49 7.64 -15.45
N THR A 5 5.38 8.17 -15.90
CA THR A 5 5.14 9.62 -15.85
C THR A 5 4.99 10.07 -14.41
N ALA A 6 5.19 11.36 -14.17
CA ALA A 6 4.95 11.95 -12.86
C ALA A 6 3.51 11.71 -12.40
N ASP A 7 2.56 11.76 -13.34
CA ASP A 7 1.15 11.50 -13.04
C ASP A 7 0.90 10.05 -12.60
N GLU A 8 1.54 9.09 -13.26
CA GLU A 8 1.44 7.68 -12.86
C GLU A 8 2.00 7.44 -11.47
N ILE A 9 3.17 8.01 -11.19
CA ILE A 9 3.80 7.89 -9.87
C ILE A 9 2.93 8.55 -8.81
N ALA A 10 2.37 9.73 -9.09
CA ALA A 10 1.47 10.41 -8.17
C ALA A 10 0.22 9.58 -7.87
N ARG A 11 -0.34 8.90 -8.86
CA ARG A 11 -1.50 8.01 -8.68
C ARG A 11 -1.14 6.80 -7.82
N ILE A 12 0.03 6.23 -8.02
CA ILE A 12 0.52 5.10 -7.22
C ILE A 12 0.69 5.54 -5.77
N PHE A 13 1.29 6.70 -5.53
CA PHE A 13 1.47 7.26 -4.18
C PHE A 13 0.12 7.54 -3.51
N SER A 14 -0.82 8.13 -4.25
CA SER A 14 -2.17 8.41 -3.75
C SER A 14 -2.90 7.12 -3.36
N ALA A 15 -2.85 6.11 -4.22
CA ALA A 15 -3.46 4.81 -3.95
C ALA A 15 -2.83 4.13 -2.73
N ALA A 16 -1.51 4.21 -2.59
CA ALA A 16 -0.81 3.66 -1.43
C ALA A 16 -1.22 4.38 -0.14
N GLY A 17 -1.32 5.70 -0.19
CA GLY A 17 -1.79 6.51 0.94
C GLY A 17 -3.20 6.15 1.37
N ASP A 18 -4.09 5.94 0.40
CA ASP A 18 -5.46 5.51 0.66
C ASP A 18 -5.50 4.14 1.35
N SER A 19 -4.71 3.18 0.87
CA SER A 19 -4.62 1.84 1.47
C SER A 19 -4.08 1.89 2.89
N VAL A 20 -3.04 2.68 3.13
CA VAL A 20 -2.48 2.88 4.48
C VAL A 20 -3.52 3.49 5.40
N THR A 21 -4.28 4.47 4.92
CA THR A 21 -5.35 5.12 5.70
C THR A 21 -6.46 4.14 6.06
N VAL A 22 -6.89 3.31 5.10
CA VAL A 22 -7.92 2.29 5.35
C VAL A 22 -7.47 1.31 6.44
N ILE A 23 -6.23 0.85 6.38
CA ILE A 23 -5.68 -0.07 7.37
C ILE A 23 -5.58 0.62 8.74
N GLY A 24 -5.11 1.86 8.79
CA GLY A 24 -5.02 2.63 10.03
C GLY A 24 -6.38 2.84 10.68
N THR A 25 -7.40 3.15 9.89
CA THR A 25 -8.77 3.29 10.36
C THR A 25 -9.30 1.96 10.90
N ALA A 26 -8.98 0.86 10.21
CA ALA A 26 -9.39 -0.48 10.63
C ALA A 26 -8.79 -0.88 11.98
N GLN A 27 -7.54 -0.49 12.24
CA GLN A 27 -6.90 -0.77 13.53
C GLN A 27 -7.63 -0.12 14.70
N ALA A 28 -8.28 1.02 14.47
CA ALA A 28 -9.04 1.74 15.47
C ALA A 28 -10.50 1.27 15.54
N SER A 29 -10.92 0.36 14.67
CA SER A 29 -12.30 -0.12 14.57
C SER A 29 -12.47 -1.41 15.35
N ASP A 30 -13.69 -1.62 15.89
CA ASP A 30 -14.08 -2.87 16.54
C ASP A 30 -14.77 -3.84 15.55
N GLU A 31 -14.83 -3.49 14.27
CA GLU A 31 -15.46 -4.35 13.28
C GLU A 31 -14.64 -5.61 13.03
N THR A 32 -15.33 -6.75 12.93
CA THR A 32 -14.69 -8.05 12.78
C THR A 32 -15.39 -8.96 11.77
N ASP A 33 -16.36 -8.44 11.00
CA ASP A 33 -17.07 -9.26 10.03
C ASP A 33 -16.18 -9.62 8.82
N ASP A 34 -16.64 -10.62 8.05
CA ASP A 34 -15.86 -11.15 6.93
C ASP A 34 -15.67 -10.13 5.81
N ASP A 35 -16.66 -9.28 5.55
CA ASP A 35 -16.54 -8.23 4.54
C ASP A 35 -15.46 -7.22 4.92
N PHE A 36 -15.40 -6.87 6.18
CA PHE A 36 -14.37 -5.97 6.70
C PHE A 36 -12.98 -6.59 6.56
N LYS A 37 -12.83 -7.85 6.96
CA LYS A 37 -11.56 -8.58 6.83
C LYS A 37 -11.12 -8.71 5.38
N ASP A 38 -12.05 -8.97 4.49
CA ASP A 38 -11.75 -9.07 3.05
C ASP A 38 -11.27 -7.74 2.50
N LYS A 39 -11.88 -6.63 2.90
CA LYS A 39 -11.47 -5.29 2.53
C LYS A 39 -10.03 -5.02 2.97
N ILE A 40 -9.68 -5.35 4.21
CA ILE A 40 -8.33 -5.16 4.73
C ILE A 40 -7.33 -6.02 3.97
N LYS A 41 -7.67 -7.26 3.72
CA LYS A 41 -6.83 -8.18 2.95
C LYS A 41 -6.52 -7.63 1.56
N ARG A 42 -7.51 -7.09 0.86
CA ARG A 42 -7.32 -6.50 -0.47
C ARG A 42 -6.39 -5.30 -0.43
N ASN A 43 -6.51 -4.46 0.58
CA ASN A 43 -5.62 -3.31 0.75
C ASN A 43 -4.20 -3.74 1.07
N VAL A 44 -4.02 -4.77 1.88
CA VAL A 44 -2.70 -5.34 2.19
C VAL A 44 -2.06 -5.92 0.92
N GLU A 45 -2.81 -6.71 0.16
CA GLU A 45 -2.32 -7.29 -1.10
C GLU A 45 -1.93 -6.20 -2.10
N HIS A 46 -2.72 -5.14 -2.20
CA HIS A 46 -2.42 -3.99 -3.05
C HIS A 46 -1.08 -3.35 -2.66
N LEU A 47 -0.87 -3.12 -1.38
CA LEU A 47 0.40 -2.56 -0.89
C LEU A 47 1.58 -3.50 -1.17
N GLU A 48 1.40 -4.80 -1.03
CA GLU A 48 2.45 -5.78 -1.32
C GLU A 48 2.85 -5.76 -2.79
N ILE A 49 1.90 -5.52 -3.68
CA ILE A 49 2.16 -5.42 -5.11
C ILE A 49 2.91 -4.13 -5.44
N ILE A 50 2.36 -2.98 -5.00
CA ILE A 50 2.91 -1.68 -5.40
C ILE A 50 4.24 -1.36 -4.75
N LYS A 51 4.54 -1.93 -3.59
CA LYS A 51 5.83 -1.68 -2.95
C LYS A 51 7.01 -2.18 -3.79
N GLY A 52 6.75 -3.15 -4.67
CA GLY A 52 7.76 -3.67 -5.59
C GLY A 52 7.93 -2.86 -6.87
N TYR A 53 7.13 -1.83 -7.08
CA TYR A 53 7.21 -1.03 -8.29
C TYR A 53 8.52 -0.26 -8.36
N LYS A 54 9.07 -0.22 -9.55
CA LYS A 54 10.34 0.46 -9.84
C LYS A 54 10.14 1.46 -10.95
N LYS A 55 11.06 2.41 -11.05
CA LYS A 55 11.13 3.29 -12.21
C LYS A 55 11.47 2.45 -13.44
N LEU A 56 11.31 3.01 -14.62
CA LEU A 56 11.51 2.28 -15.87
C LEU A 56 12.91 1.75 -16.08
N ASP A 57 13.89 2.17 -15.28
CA ASP A 57 15.22 1.58 -15.30
C ASP A 57 15.24 0.18 -14.67
N GLU A 58 14.13 -0.26 -14.08
CA GLU A 58 13.92 -1.55 -13.41
C GLU A 58 14.84 -1.80 -12.21
N THR A 59 15.65 -0.83 -11.84
CA THR A 59 16.60 -0.94 -10.74
C THR A 59 16.31 0.00 -9.58
N THR A 60 15.70 1.17 -9.87
CA THR A 60 15.42 2.18 -8.87
C THR A 60 13.97 2.11 -8.45
N SER A 61 13.74 1.90 -7.17
CA SER A 61 12.38 1.94 -6.61
C SER A 61 11.77 3.33 -6.78
N ILE A 62 10.45 3.37 -6.98
CA ILE A 62 9.70 4.64 -6.96
C ILE A 62 9.54 5.17 -5.52
N TRP A 63 9.83 4.36 -4.51
CA TRP A 63 9.60 4.66 -3.10
C TRP A 63 10.89 5.10 -2.41
N THR A 64 10.77 6.07 -1.49
CA THR A 64 11.87 6.41 -0.58
C THR A 64 11.93 5.39 0.56
N SER A 65 13.01 5.42 1.35
CA SER A 65 13.13 4.55 2.52
C SER A 65 12.00 4.79 3.52
N GLU A 66 11.57 6.03 3.70
CA GLU A 66 10.46 6.38 4.59
C GLU A 66 9.15 5.80 4.08
N ASP A 67 8.92 5.88 2.76
CA ASP A 67 7.73 5.31 2.13
C ASP A 67 7.69 3.78 2.31
N PHE A 68 8.80 3.10 2.10
CA PHE A 68 8.89 1.66 2.34
C PHE A 68 8.56 1.31 3.78
N THR A 69 9.09 2.06 4.73
CA THR A 69 8.82 1.83 6.15
C THR A 69 7.34 1.96 6.46
N ALA A 70 6.69 3.00 5.94
CA ALA A 70 5.27 3.23 6.15
C ALA A 70 4.42 2.13 5.51
N ILE A 71 4.76 1.71 4.29
CA ILE A 71 4.04 0.65 3.57
C ILE A 71 4.19 -0.68 4.30
N ASP A 72 5.40 -1.05 4.70
CA ASP A 72 5.65 -2.29 5.41
C ASP A 72 4.94 -2.32 6.77
N ALA A 73 4.94 -1.21 7.50
CA ALA A 73 4.23 -1.10 8.76
C ALA A 73 2.73 -1.31 8.57
N ALA A 74 2.15 -0.73 7.51
CA ALA A 74 0.74 -0.90 7.19
C ALA A 74 0.43 -2.35 6.81
N ILE A 75 1.29 -3.00 6.05
CA ILE A 75 1.13 -4.41 5.67
C ILE A 75 1.12 -5.31 6.91
N VAL A 76 2.08 -5.13 7.80
CA VAL A 76 2.17 -5.90 9.04
C VAL A 76 0.93 -5.68 9.91
N ALA A 77 0.52 -4.43 10.08
CA ALA A 77 -0.67 -4.08 10.84
C ALA A 77 -1.93 -4.69 10.25
N GLY A 78 -2.08 -4.61 8.92
CA GLY A 78 -3.23 -5.17 8.22
C GLY A 78 -3.31 -6.68 8.36
N LYS A 79 -2.19 -7.39 8.28
CA LYS A 79 -2.15 -8.86 8.42
C LYS A 79 -2.60 -9.34 9.78
N LYS A 80 -2.53 -8.50 10.80
CA LYS A 80 -3.02 -8.83 12.15
C LYS A 80 -4.54 -8.72 12.26
N LEU A 81 -5.20 -8.12 11.28
CA LEU A 81 -6.63 -7.84 11.31
C LEU A 81 -7.47 -8.90 10.60
N TYR A 82 -6.82 -9.81 9.88
CA TYR A 82 -7.54 -10.89 9.21
C TYR A 82 -6.86 -12.23 9.32
#